data_e6c82337c585683d63996d6760dc285d
#
_entry.id   e6c82337c585683d63996d6760dc285d
#
_cell.length_a   1.000
_cell.length_b   1.000
_cell.length_c   1.000
_cell.angle_alpha   90.00
_cell.angle_beta   90.00
_cell.angle_gamma   90.00
#
_symmetry.space_group_name_H-M   'P 1'
#
loop_
_entity.id
_entity.type
_entity.pdbx_description
1 polymer ?
#
loop_
_entity_poly.entity_id
_entity_poly.type
_entity_poly.pdbx_seq_one_letter_code
_entity_poly.pdbx_strand_id
1 'polypeptide(L)'
;MDTPLLRSIPADEATWSPPLPPAAGFEHLVVETPGLRTHVAAIGEGAPIVLLHGFPQHWWQWREVAPRLAEHGYRAICPDLRGAGWTEADDPRIGRETRLHDLVALLDALELERVRLLCHDMGAITGCQLAYAHPERVESMVMLSVPPTFISFSPKLLSGLSHLPPLSLHRRGRSLAWLFTDEYAVNGFDPETIESYLAPTQRPEIDAAIGRLYRGMVLPEAGRIMGGAYKRQRLHPPALVVFGRRDEPFTEDLVRRISGDPREHADRLEFAFVDDAAHFITDDRPQEVVDLTLDWFARTG
;
A
#
# COMPACT_ATOMS: atom_id res chain seq x y z
N MET A 1 -13.82 -15.05 -22.98
CA MET A 1 -12.95 -14.31 -22.03
C MET A 1 -11.65 -15.10 -22.00
N ASP A 2 -10.56 -14.49 -22.40
CA ASP A 2 -9.26 -15.16 -22.37
C ASP A 2 -8.88 -15.37 -20.90
N THR A 3 -8.46 -16.60 -20.57
CA THR A 3 -7.97 -16.93 -19.23
C THR A 3 -6.78 -16.04 -18.92
N PRO A 4 -6.71 -15.38 -17.74
CA PRO A 4 -5.56 -14.58 -17.36
C PRO A 4 -4.28 -15.41 -17.44
N LEU A 5 -3.24 -14.87 -18.05
CA LEU A 5 -1.96 -15.56 -18.15
C LEU A 5 -1.18 -15.34 -16.85
N LEU A 6 -1.06 -16.37 -16.04
CA LEU A 6 -0.19 -16.40 -14.88
C LEU A 6 1.16 -16.98 -15.29
N ARG A 7 2.23 -16.19 -15.19
CA ARG A 7 3.58 -16.63 -15.55
C ARG A 7 4.53 -16.44 -14.37
N SER A 8 5.09 -17.53 -13.89
CA SER A 8 6.20 -17.49 -12.94
C SER A 8 7.49 -17.17 -13.67
N ILE A 9 8.26 -16.19 -13.17
CA ILE A 9 9.51 -15.74 -13.75
C ILE A 9 10.58 -15.74 -12.65
N PRO A 10 11.71 -16.45 -12.83
CA PRO A 10 12.79 -16.44 -11.84
C PRO A 10 13.29 -15.02 -11.53
N ALA A 11 13.68 -14.80 -10.28
CA ALA A 11 14.12 -13.48 -9.81
C ALA A 11 15.41 -13.00 -10.51
N ASP A 12 16.26 -13.94 -10.93
CA ASP A 12 17.53 -13.70 -11.62
C ASP A 12 17.41 -13.65 -13.15
N GLU A 13 16.17 -13.77 -13.68
CA GLU A 13 15.97 -13.69 -15.12
C GLU A 13 16.25 -12.27 -15.64
N ALA A 14 16.99 -12.19 -16.75
CA ALA A 14 17.33 -10.93 -17.41
C ALA A 14 16.11 -10.08 -17.89
N THR A 15 14.92 -10.62 -17.77
CA THR A 15 13.65 -9.94 -18.03
C THR A 15 13.42 -8.77 -17.05
N TRP A 16 13.95 -8.86 -15.81
CA TRP A 16 13.79 -7.82 -14.81
C TRP A 16 14.80 -6.67 -15.01
N SER A 17 14.31 -5.52 -15.41
CA SER A 17 15.14 -4.30 -15.58
C SER A 17 14.46 -3.10 -14.92
N PRO A 18 15.10 -2.49 -13.88
CA PRO A 18 16.31 -2.95 -13.20
C PRO A 18 16.15 -4.35 -12.56
N PRO A 19 17.24 -5.00 -12.13
CA PRO A 19 17.14 -6.26 -11.38
C PRO A 19 16.27 -6.12 -10.14
N LEU A 20 15.60 -7.20 -9.77
CA LEU A 20 14.83 -7.25 -8.52
C LEU A 20 15.77 -7.15 -7.31
N PRO A 21 15.41 -6.38 -6.27
CA PRO A 21 16.18 -6.36 -5.05
C PRO A 21 16.13 -7.73 -4.35
N PRO A 22 17.20 -8.14 -3.66
CA PRO A 22 17.29 -9.45 -3.05
C PRO A 22 16.27 -9.62 -1.92
N ALA A 23 15.53 -10.73 -1.96
CA ALA A 23 14.68 -11.18 -0.86
C ALA A 23 14.50 -12.71 -0.97
N ALA A 24 14.93 -13.43 0.06
CA ALA A 24 14.90 -14.89 0.03
C ALA A 24 13.47 -15.44 0.14
N GLY A 25 13.21 -16.52 -0.58
CA GLY A 25 11.96 -17.30 -0.47
C GLY A 25 10.78 -16.75 -1.26
N PHE A 26 10.88 -15.57 -1.88
CA PHE A 26 9.84 -15.07 -2.75
C PHE A 26 9.87 -15.73 -4.13
N GLU A 27 8.70 -16.08 -4.62
CA GLU A 27 8.45 -16.33 -6.03
C GLU A 27 7.98 -15.04 -6.70
N HIS A 28 8.35 -14.87 -7.97
CA HIS A 28 7.97 -13.70 -8.75
C HIS A 28 7.05 -14.11 -9.90
N LEU A 29 5.91 -13.45 -9.98
CA LEU A 29 4.87 -13.74 -10.96
C LEU A 29 4.61 -12.50 -11.81
N VAL A 30 4.25 -12.69 -13.07
CA VAL A 30 3.58 -11.68 -13.88
C VAL A 30 2.15 -12.13 -14.11
N VAL A 31 1.21 -11.32 -13.64
CA VAL A 31 -0.23 -11.55 -13.81
C VAL A 31 -0.74 -10.61 -14.89
N GLU A 32 -1.15 -11.18 -16.02
CA GLU A 32 -1.68 -10.41 -17.14
C GLU A 32 -3.19 -10.22 -16.98
N THR A 33 -3.61 -8.97 -16.96
CA THR A 33 -5.01 -8.54 -16.98
C THR A 33 -5.21 -7.52 -18.11
N PRO A 34 -6.43 -7.19 -18.52
CA PRO A 34 -6.64 -6.24 -19.60
C PRO A 34 -5.94 -4.90 -19.40
N GLY A 35 -4.89 -4.63 -20.18
CA GLY A 35 -4.13 -3.40 -20.17
C GLY A 35 -3.12 -3.26 -19.01
N LEU A 36 -2.85 -4.33 -18.27
CA LEU A 36 -1.87 -4.33 -17.17
C LEU A 36 -1.15 -5.69 -17.07
N ARG A 37 0.16 -5.63 -16.94
CA ARG A 37 1.00 -6.75 -16.53
C ARG A 37 1.54 -6.46 -15.14
N THR A 38 0.90 -7.05 -14.14
CA THR A 38 1.23 -6.81 -12.72
C THR A 38 2.36 -7.73 -12.29
N HIS A 39 3.47 -7.17 -11.82
CA HIS A 39 4.45 -7.92 -11.07
C HIS A 39 3.91 -8.21 -9.67
N VAL A 40 4.05 -9.45 -9.23
CA VAL A 40 3.64 -9.93 -7.92
C VAL A 40 4.78 -10.73 -7.31
N ALA A 41 5.26 -10.33 -6.15
CA ALA A 41 6.10 -11.15 -5.31
C ALA A 41 5.21 -11.90 -4.30
N ALA A 42 5.37 -13.22 -4.20
CA ALA A 42 4.58 -14.02 -3.28
C ALA A 42 5.44 -14.97 -2.47
N ILE A 43 5.00 -15.28 -1.24
CA ILE A 43 5.71 -16.18 -0.34
C ILE A 43 4.72 -16.92 0.57
N GLY A 44 5.04 -18.18 0.90
CA GLY A 44 4.24 -19.02 1.80
C GLY A 44 3.08 -19.71 1.11
N GLU A 45 2.35 -20.48 1.91
CA GLU A 45 1.17 -21.26 1.50
C GLU A 45 0.05 -21.05 2.52
N GLY A 46 -1.21 -21.27 2.12
CA GLY A 46 -2.37 -21.18 3.00
C GLY A 46 -3.28 -19.99 2.72
N ALA A 47 -3.89 -19.42 3.75
CA ALA A 47 -4.88 -18.35 3.59
C ALA A 47 -4.26 -17.08 2.95
N PRO A 48 -4.87 -16.51 1.89
CA PRO A 48 -4.27 -15.38 1.18
C PRO A 48 -4.36 -14.08 1.99
N ILE A 49 -3.24 -13.34 2.03
CA ILE A 49 -3.16 -11.95 2.42
C ILE A 49 -2.61 -11.15 1.26
N VAL A 50 -3.28 -10.09 0.84
CA VAL A 50 -2.77 -9.17 -0.19
C VAL A 50 -2.15 -7.95 0.49
N LEU A 51 -0.87 -7.71 0.20
CA LEU A 51 -0.05 -6.67 0.82
C LEU A 51 0.13 -5.52 -0.17
N LEU A 52 -0.54 -4.40 0.06
CA LEU A 52 -0.54 -3.25 -0.85
C LEU A 52 0.44 -2.18 -0.35
N HIS A 53 1.51 -1.97 -1.10
CA HIS A 53 2.60 -1.06 -0.74
C HIS A 53 2.23 0.42 -0.84
N GLY A 54 3.04 1.26 -0.16
CA GLY A 54 2.99 2.71 -0.21
C GLY A 54 3.87 3.32 -1.31
N PHE A 55 4.01 4.66 -1.25
CA PHE A 55 4.86 5.42 -2.16
C PHE A 55 6.08 5.99 -1.38
N PRO A 56 7.29 5.97 -1.92
CA PRO A 56 7.69 5.49 -3.25
C PRO A 56 8.12 4.02 -3.28
N GLN A 57 7.62 3.24 -2.35
CA GLN A 57 7.94 1.83 -2.17
C GLN A 57 7.25 0.95 -3.23
N HIS A 58 7.55 -0.34 -3.18
CA HIS A 58 7.01 -1.41 -4.02
C HIS A 58 6.98 -2.72 -3.22
N TRP A 59 6.77 -3.89 -3.85
CA TRP A 59 6.67 -5.18 -3.18
C TRP A 59 7.76 -5.42 -2.12
N TRP A 60 8.96 -4.92 -2.30
CA TRP A 60 10.11 -5.14 -1.42
C TRP A 60 9.95 -4.49 -0.03
N GLN A 61 9.01 -3.57 0.13
CA GLN A 61 8.57 -3.06 1.43
C GLN A 61 8.22 -4.19 2.39
N TRP A 62 7.71 -5.29 1.85
CA TRP A 62 7.21 -6.43 2.60
C TRP A 62 8.26 -7.51 2.89
N ARG A 63 9.53 -7.31 2.48
CA ARG A 63 10.62 -8.29 2.61
C ARG A 63 10.82 -8.86 4.01
N GLU A 64 10.52 -8.06 5.06
CA GLU A 64 10.63 -8.47 6.45
C GLU A 64 9.29 -8.95 7.05
N VAL A 65 8.17 -8.47 6.54
CA VAL A 65 6.83 -8.76 7.06
C VAL A 65 6.26 -10.02 6.42
N ALA A 66 6.31 -10.14 5.10
CA ALA A 66 5.67 -11.24 4.37
C ALA A 66 6.24 -12.64 4.73
N PRO A 67 7.56 -12.85 4.89
CA PRO A 67 8.08 -14.14 5.34
C PRO A 67 7.55 -14.56 6.72
N ARG A 68 7.45 -13.60 7.67
CA ARG A 68 6.92 -13.89 9.01
C ARG A 68 5.42 -14.24 8.98
N LEU A 69 4.63 -13.61 8.11
CA LEU A 69 3.24 -14.01 7.90
C LEU A 69 3.16 -15.41 7.29
N ALA A 70 4.06 -15.75 6.37
CA ALA A 70 4.14 -17.07 5.76
C ALA A 70 4.47 -18.17 6.78
N GLU A 71 5.35 -17.91 7.76
CA GLU A 71 5.64 -18.82 8.88
C GLU A 71 4.40 -19.12 9.74
N HIS A 72 3.38 -18.23 9.71
CA HIS A 72 2.11 -18.41 10.41
C HIS A 72 0.99 -18.99 9.52
N GLY A 73 1.34 -19.60 8.37
CA GLY A 73 0.39 -20.31 7.51
C GLY A 73 -0.42 -19.41 6.58
N TYR A 74 0.11 -18.25 6.24
CA TYR A 74 -0.48 -17.38 5.23
C TYR A 74 0.31 -17.42 3.92
N ARG A 75 -0.41 -17.22 2.81
CA ARG A 75 0.20 -16.89 1.53
C ARG A 75 0.18 -15.37 1.37
N ALA A 76 1.33 -14.74 1.52
CA ALA A 76 1.51 -13.32 1.32
C ALA A 76 1.68 -13.01 -0.17
N ILE A 77 0.84 -12.12 -0.70
CA ILE A 77 0.77 -11.71 -2.12
C ILE A 77 1.04 -10.21 -2.18
N CYS A 78 2.19 -9.82 -2.72
CA CYS A 78 2.70 -8.46 -2.71
C CYS A 78 2.76 -7.92 -4.15
N PRO A 79 1.67 -7.40 -4.72
CA PRO A 79 1.68 -6.81 -6.06
C PRO A 79 2.40 -5.47 -6.08
N ASP A 80 3.09 -5.17 -7.17
CA ASP A 80 3.47 -3.82 -7.52
C ASP A 80 2.26 -3.11 -8.15
N LEU A 81 1.79 -2.06 -7.50
CA LEU A 81 0.64 -1.32 -7.98
C LEU A 81 0.97 -0.53 -9.25
N ARG A 82 -0.04 -0.22 -10.09
CA ARG A 82 0.13 0.56 -11.31
C ARG A 82 1.00 1.81 -11.07
N GLY A 83 2.05 1.94 -11.87
CA GLY A 83 3.01 3.04 -11.81
C GLY A 83 4.09 2.88 -10.74
N ALA A 84 4.28 1.68 -10.20
CA ALA A 84 5.32 1.34 -9.25
C ALA A 84 6.02 0.03 -9.64
N GLY A 85 7.19 -0.19 -9.06
CA GLY A 85 7.95 -1.43 -9.20
C GLY A 85 8.17 -1.86 -10.65
N TRP A 86 7.87 -3.10 -10.93
CA TRP A 86 8.03 -3.73 -12.24
C TRP A 86 6.71 -3.93 -13.00
N THR A 87 5.62 -3.40 -12.48
CA THR A 87 4.32 -3.44 -13.17
C THR A 87 4.34 -2.56 -14.42
N GLU A 88 3.75 -3.07 -15.51
CA GLU A 88 3.67 -2.41 -16.80
C GLU A 88 2.21 -2.18 -17.20
N ALA A 89 1.90 -0.99 -17.67
CA ALA A 89 0.56 -0.60 -18.08
C ALA A 89 0.54 -0.05 -19.52
N ASP A 90 -0.41 -0.51 -20.31
CA ASP A 90 -0.61 -0.02 -21.68
C ASP A 90 -1.11 1.42 -21.68
N ASP A 91 -1.98 1.76 -20.72
CA ASP A 91 -2.46 3.12 -20.50
C ASP A 91 -1.75 3.75 -19.31
N PRO A 92 -1.04 4.87 -19.50
CA PRO A 92 -0.29 5.52 -18.44
C PRO A 92 -1.16 6.29 -17.42
N ARG A 93 -2.47 6.33 -17.59
CA ARG A 93 -3.39 7.01 -16.66
C ARG A 93 -3.43 6.30 -15.32
N ILE A 94 -3.39 7.09 -14.24
CA ILE A 94 -3.51 6.59 -12.87
C ILE A 94 -4.59 7.41 -12.18
N GLY A 95 -5.67 6.76 -11.85
CA GLY A 95 -6.80 7.35 -11.14
C GLY A 95 -7.42 6.36 -10.17
N ARG A 96 -8.39 6.85 -9.41
CA ARG A 96 -9.12 6.06 -8.43
C ARG A 96 -9.75 4.82 -9.05
N GLU A 97 -10.54 5.02 -10.09
CA GLU A 97 -11.28 3.95 -10.78
C GLU A 97 -10.32 2.96 -11.45
N THR A 98 -9.23 3.47 -12.02
CA THR A 98 -8.23 2.63 -12.67
C THR A 98 -7.55 1.70 -11.66
N ARG A 99 -7.12 2.22 -10.51
CA ARG A 99 -6.46 1.40 -9.47
C ARG A 99 -7.40 0.40 -8.83
N LEU A 100 -8.66 0.78 -8.61
CA LEU A 100 -9.67 -0.15 -8.11
C LEU A 100 -9.93 -1.27 -9.12
N HIS A 101 -10.09 -0.93 -10.41
CA HIS A 101 -10.27 -1.92 -11.47
C HIS A 101 -9.07 -2.87 -11.57
N ASP A 102 -7.85 -2.33 -11.53
CA ASP A 102 -6.62 -3.14 -11.56
C ASP A 102 -6.58 -4.14 -10.41
N LEU A 103 -6.92 -3.70 -9.18
CA LEU A 103 -6.91 -4.57 -8.01
C LEU A 103 -7.99 -5.66 -8.11
N VAL A 104 -9.21 -5.32 -8.54
CA VAL A 104 -10.28 -6.31 -8.75
C VAL A 104 -9.86 -7.33 -9.81
N ALA A 105 -9.35 -6.86 -10.97
CA ALA A 105 -8.91 -7.74 -12.03
C ALA A 105 -7.74 -8.66 -11.60
N LEU A 106 -6.82 -8.16 -10.77
CA LEU A 106 -5.75 -8.97 -10.19
C LEU A 106 -6.30 -10.05 -9.27
N LEU A 107 -7.23 -9.71 -8.36
CA LEU A 107 -7.86 -10.69 -7.47
C LEU A 107 -8.60 -11.77 -8.26
N ASP A 108 -9.33 -11.38 -9.32
CA ASP A 108 -10.05 -12.31 -10.18
C ASP A 108 -9.08 -13.23 -10.94
N ALA A 109 -7.98 -12.68 -11.47
CA ALA A 109 -6.94 -13.43 -12.16
C ALA A 109 -6.22 -14.46 -11.27
N LEU A 110 -6.11 -14.15 -9.98
CA LEU A 110 -5.54 -15.04 -8.96
C LEU A 110 -6.59 -15.95 -8.31
N GLU A 111 -7.84 -15.93 -8.78
CA GLU A 111 -8.97 -16.72 -8.24
C GLU A 111 -9.21 -16.46 -6.75
N LEU A 112 -8.96 -15.22 -6.29
CA LEU A 112 -9.14 -14.81 -4.92
C LEU A 112 -10.51 -14.15 -4.73
N GLU A 113 -11.51 -14.91 -4.33
CA GLU A 113 -12.87 -14.40 -4.12
C GLU A 113 -12.94 -13.39 -2.97
N ARG A 114 -12.25 -13.69 -1.87
CA ARG A 114 -12.22 -12.87 -0.65
C ARG A 114 -10.84 -12.92 -0.01
N VAL A 115 -10.33 -11.76 0.42
CA VAL A 115 -8.96 -11.63 0.92
C VAL A 115 -8.89 -10.84 2.22
N ARG A 116 -7.84 -11.10 3.00
CA ARG A 116 -7.34 -10.17 4.01
C ARG A 116 -6.41 -9.17 3.36
N LEU A 117 -6.45 -7.93 3.82
CA LEU A 117 -5.59 -6.86 3.31
C LEU A 117 -4.63 -6.37 4.40
N LEU A 118 -3.36 -6.23 4.04
CA LEU A 118 -2.38 -5.44 4.80
C LEU A 118 -1.87 -4.34 3.88
N CYS A 119 -2.18 -3.10 4.21
CA CYS A 119 -1.99 -1.99 3.29
C CYS A 119 -1.20 -0.86 3.95
N HIS A 120 -0.31 -0.23 3.22
CA HIS A 120 0.46 0.92 3.67
C HIS A 120 0.25 2.12 2.75
N ASP A 121 0.15 3.34 3.32
CA ASP A 121 0.11 4.62 2.61
C ASP A 121 -0.86 4.59 1.40
N MET A 122 -0.40 4.80 0.18
CA MET A 122 -1.23 4.77 -1.04
C MET A 122 -1.90 3.40 -1.27
N GLY A 123 -1.29 2.33 -0.80
CA GLY A 123 -1.89 1.00 -0.78
C GLY A 123 -3.13 0.94 0.11
N ALA A 124 -3.10 1.62 1.28
CA ALA A 124 -4.24 1.68 2.18
C ALA A 124 -5.42 2.45 1.56
N ILE A 125 -5.15 3.51 0.81
CA ILE A 125 -6.20 4.22 0.05
C ILE A 125 -6.84 3.28 -0.98
N THR A 126 -6.03 2.51 -1.71
CA THR A 126 -6.54 1.54 -2.70
C THR A 126 -7.33 0.41 -2.03
N GLY A 127 -6.86 -0.11 -0.89
CA GLY A 127 -7.57 -1.09 -0.07
C GLY A 127 -8.92 -0.57 0.44
N CYS A 128 -8.97 0.69 0.91
CA CYS A 128 -10.23 1.34 1.28
C CYS A 128 -11.19 1.46 0.10
N GLN A 129 -10.69 1.82 -1.08
CA GLN A 129 -11.54 1.90 -2.28
C GLN A 129 -12.17 0.55 -2.61
N LEU A 130 -11.43 -0.55 -2.49
CA LEU A 130 -11.96 -1.91 -2.62
C LEU A 130 -13.01 -2.20 -1.53
N ALA A 131 -12.68 -1.91 -0.27
CA ALA A 131 -13.56 -2.20 0.87
C ALA A 131 -14.90 -1.43 0.82
N TYR A 132 -14.93 -0.24 0.23
CA TYR A 132 -16.18 0.51 0.02
C TYR A 132 -16.95 0.08 -1.24
N ALA A 133 -16.25 -0.26 -2.32
CA ALA A 133 -16.89 -0.62 -3.58
C ALA A 133 -17.32 -2.09 -3.62
N HIS A 134 -16.56 -2.96 -3.00
CA HIS A 134 -16.70 -4.41 -2.99
C HIS A 134 -16.45 -4.98 -1.59
N PRO A 135 -17.27 -4.64 -0.58
CA PRO A 135 -17.05 -5.10 0.80
C PRO A 135 -17.05 -6.63 0.93
N GLU A 136 -17.75 -7.34 0.06
CA GLU A 136 -17.77 -8.81 -0.01
C GLU A 136 -16.41 -9.42 -0.36
N ARG A 137 -15.53 -8.66 -1.03
CA ARG A 137 -14.18 -9.11 -1.42
C ARG A 137 -13.15 -8.99 -0.30
N VAL A 138 -13.48 -8.28 0.79
CA VAL A 138 -12.56 -8.02 1.90
C VAL A 138 -13.07 -8.69 3.17
N GLU A 139 -12.27 -9.60 3.73
CA GLU A 139 -12.58 -10.29 4.98
C GLU A 139 -12.30 -9.38 6.19
N SER A 140 -11.11 -8.83 6.23
CA SER A 140 -10.68 -7.82 7.19
C SER A 140 -9.44 -7.09 6.66
N MET A 141 -9.11 -5.93 7.23
CA MET A 141 -7.97 -5.15 6.75
C MET A 141 -7.16 -4.52 7.88
N VAL A 142 -5.86 -4.37 7.64
CA VAL A 142 -4.94 -3.57 8.45
C VAL A 142 -4.40 -2.44 7.57
N MET A 143 -4.48 -1.22 8.06
CA MET A 143 -4.06 -0.01 7.38
C MET A 143 -2.91 0.63 8.14
N LEU A 144 -1.77 0.78 7.52
CA LEU A 144 -0.56 1.33 8.12
C LEU A 144 -0.36 2.78 7.67
N SER A 145 -0.10 3.67 8.62
CA SER A 145 0.35 5.06 8.41
C SER A 145 -0.62 5.95 7.59
N VAL A 146 -1.91 5.58 7.55
CA VAL A 146 -2.95 6.38 6.88
C VAL A 146 -4.19 6.45 7.76
N PRO A 147 -4.75 7.64 8.01
CA PRO A 147 -5.96 7.77 8.80
C PRO A 147 -7.18 7.19 8.05
N PRO A 148 -8.26 6.86 8.78
CA PRO A 148 -9.51 6.44 8.14
C PRO A 148 -10.00 7.48 7.13
N THR A 149 -10.59 7.03 6.05
CA THR A 149 -11.04 7.92 4.96
C THR A 149 -12.19 8.87 5.34
N PHE A 150 -12.84 8.65 6.47
CA PHE A 150 -13.95 9.49 6.99
C PHE A 150 -13.51 10.58 7.98
N ILE A 151 -12.22 10.94 8.01
CA ILE A 151 -11.71 11.99 8.92
C ILE A 151 -12.33 13.36 8.67
N SER A 152 -12.26 14.18 9.70
CA SER A 152 -12.56 15.61 9.63
C SER A 152 -11.30 16.42 9.32
N PHE A 153 -11.43 17.45 8.53
CA PHE A 153 -10.30 18.35 8.25
C PHE A 153 -9.78 19.00 9.55
N SER A 154 -8.47 19.04 9.66
CA SER A 154 -7.75 19.81 10.69
C SER A 154 -6.60 20.58 10.04
N PRO A 155 -6.35 21.85 10.40
CA PRO A 155 -5.20 22.58 9.89
C PRO A 155 -3.85 21.91 10.17
N LYS A 156 -3.77 21.07 11.22
CA LYS A 156 -2.57 20.27 11.52
C LYS A 156 -2.21 19.24 10.44
N LEU A 157 -3.18 18.83 9.62
CA LEU A 157 -2.92 17.93 8.50
C LEU A 157 -2.13 18.57 7.36
N LEU A 158 -2.06 19.91 7.33
CA LEU A 158 -1.37 20.63 6.25
C LEU A 158 0.14 20.36 6.22
N SER A 159 0.76 20.13 7.38
CA SER A 159 2.18 19.73 7.42
C SER A 159 2.43 18.39 6.74
N GLY A 160 1.56 17.38 6.97
CA GLY A 160 1.62 16.08 6.32
C GLY A 160 1.34 16.13 4.81
N LEU A 161 0.82 17.24 4.28
CA LEU A 161 0.56 17.42 2.86
C LEU A 161 1.67 18.19 2.12
N SER A 162 2.75 18.55 2.82
CA SER A 162 3.85 19.36 2.26
C SER A 162 4.56 18.69 1.07
N HIS A 163 4.57 17.37 1.01
CA HIS A 163 5.14 16.58 -0.07
C HIS A 163 4.27 16.55 -1.34
N LEU A 164 2.99 16.90 -1.27
CA LEU A 164 2.07 16.80 -2.42
C LEU A 164 2.44 17.74 -3.59
N PRO A 165 2.78 19.05 -3.39
CA PRO A 165 3.15 19.91 -4.50
C PRO A 165 4.40 19.43 -5.25
N PRO A 166 5.55 19.11 -4.61
CA PRO A 166 6.73 18.64 -5.33
C PRO A 166 6.51 17.33 -6.07
N LEU A 167 5.69 16.42 -5.54
CA LEU A 167 5.40 15.14 -6.19
C LEU A 167 4.38 15.29 -7.32
N SER A 168 3.36 16.13 -7.16
CA SER A 168 2.41 16.42 -8.24
C SER A 168 3.07 17.14 -9.44
N LEU A 169 4.12 17.92 -9.17
CA LEU A 169 4.93 18.63 -10.17
C LEU A 169 6.25 17.88 -10.48
N HIS A 170 6.33 16.61 -10.15
CA HIS A 170 7.53 15.82 -10.38
C HIS A 170 8.01 15.92 -11.83
N ARG A 171 9.33 16.15 -11.99
CA ARG A 171 10.01 16.21 -13.29
C ARG A 171 10.91 14.99 -13.42
N ARG A 172 10.88 14.39 -14.59
CA ARG A 172 11.68 13.21 -14.92
C ARG A 172 13.15 13.38 -14.51
N GLY A 173 13.69 12.33 -13.91
CA GLY A 173 15.08 12.25 -13.45
C GLY A 173 15.36 12.95 -12.14
N ARG A 174 14.36 13.51 -11.44
CA ARG A 174 14.54 14.01 -10.09
C ARG A 174 14.51 12.87 -9.09
N SER A 175 15.58 12.72 -8.31
CA SER A 175 15.64 11.72 -7.25
C SER A 175 14.54 11.95 -6.21
N LEU A 176 13.98 10.87 -5.69
CA LEU A 176 13.06 10.83 -4.55
C LEU A 176 13.76 10.53 -3.22
N ALA A 177 15.10 10.48 -3.19
CA ALA A 177 15.85 10.16 -1.97
C ALA A 177 15.52 11.09 -0.79
N TRP A 178 15.02 12.31 -1.06
CA TRP A 178 14.59 13.25 -0.04
C TRP A 178 13.35 12.79 0.75
N LEU A 179 12.65 11.74 0.34
CA LEU A 179 11.57 11.10 1.10
C LEU A 179 12.09 10.10 2.13
N PHE A 180 13.36 9.69 2.05
CA PHE A 180 13.96 8.70 2.95
C PHE A 180 14.77 9.42 4.03
N THR A 181 14.07 10.13 4.90
CA THR A 181 14.66 10.91 6.00
C THR A 181 14.24 10.34 7.35
N ASP A 182 14.93 10.76 8.42
CA ASP A 182 14.61 10.37 9.80
C ASP A 182 13.22 10.85 10.28
N GLU A 183 12.58 11.75 9.52
CA GLU A 183 11.20 12.14 9.76
C GLU A 183 10.21 11.03 9.39
N TYR A 184 10.55 10.20 8.38
CA TYR A 184 9.70 9.13 7.88
C TYR A 184 10.10 7.74 8.35
N ALA A 185 11.33 7.55 8.85
CA ALA A 185 11.82 6.30 9.43
C ALA A 185 12.74 6.57 10.62
N VAL A 186 12.41 6.03 11.78
CA VAL A 186 13.15 6.29 13.04
C VAL A 186 14.58 5.79 12.97
N ASN A 187 14.80 4.65 12.32
CA ASN A 187 16.11 4.04 12.17
C ASN A 187 16.90 4.57 10.95
N GLY A 188 16.29 5.50 10.19
CA GLY A 188 16.81 5.95 8.91
C GLY A 188 16.91 4.82 7.88
N PHE A 189 17.51 5.13 6.75
CA PHE A 189 17.79 4.16 5.68
C PHE A 189 19.25 4.21 5.27
N ASP A 190 19.85 3.04 5.11
CA ASP A 190 21.16 2.96 4.46
C ASP A 190 21.02 3.24 2.95
N PRO A 191 22.13 3.67 2.28
CA PRO A 191 22.09 4.01 0.87
C PRO A 191 21.63 2.87 -0.05
N GLU A 192 21.94 1.61 0.26
CA GLU A 192 21.57 0.44 -0.54
C GLU A 192 20.06 0.19 -0.48
N THR A 193 19.45 0.35 0.70
CA THR A 193 18.00 0.29 0.87
C THR A 193 17.29 1.39 0.08
N ILE A 194 17.80 2.62 0.11
CA ILE A 194 17.25 3.72 -0.70
C ILE A 194 17.37 3.42 -2.19
N GLU A 195 18.52 2.93 -2.63
CA GLU A 195 18.76 2.55 -4.03
C GLU A 195 17.78 1.45 -4.47
N SER A 196 17.58 0.43 -3.63
CA SER A 196 16.64 -0.66 -3.90
C SER A 196 15.21 -0.17 -4.07
N TYR A 197 14.73 0.74 -3.21
CA TYR A 197 13.42 1.34 -3.35
C TYR A 197 13.29 2.24 -4.58
N LEU A 198 14.35 2.93 -4.96
CA LEU A 198 14.31 3.89 -6.08
C LEU A 198 14.73 3.28 -7.42
N ALA A 199 15.26 2.05 -7.45
CA ALA A 199 15.70 1.40 -8.68
C ALA A 199 14.63 1.39 -9.79
N PRO A 200 13.33 1.08 -9.51
CA PRO A 200 12.31 1.11 -10.55
C PRO A 200 12.11 2.49 -11.20
N THR A 201 12.47 3.59 -10.52
CA THR A 201 12.35 4.95 -11.08
C THR A 201 13.36 5.23 -12.21
N GLN A 202 14.34 4.34 -12.42
CA GLN A 202 15.21 4.38 -13.61
C GLN A 202 14.44 4.07 -14.90
N ARG A 203 13.29 3.40 -14.79
CA ARG A 203 12.39 3.15 -15.91
C ARG A 203 11.59 4.43 -16.20
N PRO A 204 11.66 4.94 -17.45
CA PRO A 204 11.02 6.22 -17.81
C PRO A 204 9.51 6.28 -17.58
N GLU A 205 8.82 5.15 -17.73
CA GLU A 205 7.38 5.01 -17.48
C GLU A 205 7.04 5.10 -16.00
N ILE A 206 7.86 4.52 -15.10
CA ILE A 206 7.69 4.58 -13.65
C ILE A 206 8.01 5.98 -13.13
N ASP A 207 9.12 6.58 -13.57
CA ASP A 207 9.44 7.97 -13.22
C ASP A 207 8.32 8.94 -13.65
N ALA A 208 7.80 8.78 -14.87
CA ALA A 208 6.68 9.59 -15.35
C ALA A 208 5.35 9.32 -14.60
N ALA A 209 5.18 8.12 -14.04
CA ALA A 209 3.99 7.74 -13.28
C ALA A 209 3.86 8.52 -11.96
N ILE A 210 4.96 8.97 -11.36
CA ILE A 210 4.97 9.72 -10.08
C ILE A 210 4.00 10.91 -10.14
N GLY A 211 4.22 11.83 -11.06
CA GLY A 211 3.35 13.00 -11.18
C GLY A 211 1.92 12.66 -11.62
N ARG A 212 1.73 11.57 -12.38
CA ARG A 212 0.40 11.09 -12.78
C ARG A 212 -0.38 10.54 -11.58
N LEU A 213 0.28 9.76 -10.72
CA LEU A 213 -0.28 9.22 -9.49
C LEU A 213 -0.79 10.37 -8.60
N TYR A 214 0.05 11.36 -8.37
CA TYR A 214 -0.32 12.47 -7.49
C TYR A 214 -1.45 13.32 -8.06
N ARG A 215 -1.41 13.68 -9.34
CA ARG A 215 -2.48 14.48 -9.97
C ARG A 215 -3.77 13.71 -10.24
N GLY A 216 -3.66 12.43 -10.60
CA GLY A 216 -4.82 11.63 -11.03
C GLY A 216 -5.51 10.87 -9.90
N MET A 217 -4.79 10.57 -8.82
CA MET A 217 -5.33 9.80 -7.69
C MET A 217 -5.19 10.55 -6.35
N VAL A 218 -3.96 10.92 -5.96
CA VAL A 218 -3.70 11.38 -4.58
C VAL A 218 -4.40 12.70 -4.29
N LEU A 219 -4.23 13.72 -5.12
CA LEU A 219 -4.88 15.03 -4.91
C LEU A 219 -6.43 14.94 -5.00
N PRO A 220 -7.01 14.27 -6.01
CA PRO A 220 -8.47 14.06 -6.04
C PRO A 220 -8.99 13.30 -4.83
N GLU A 221 -8.28 12.27 -4.36
CA GLU A 221 -8.71 11.46 -3.23
C GLU A 221 -8.59 12.21 -1.91
N ALA A 222 -7.50 12.96 -1.70
CA ALA A 222 -7.37 13.87 -0.56
C ALA A 222 -8.52 14.89 -0.52
N GLY A 223 -8.90 15.45 -1.69
CA GLY A 223 -10.07 16.32 -1.81
C GLY A 223 -11.39 15.63 -1.43
N ARG A 224 -11.58 14.37 -1.81
CA ARG A 224 -12.76 13.56 -1.44
C ARG A 224 -12.82 13.27 0.06
N ILE A 225 -11.69 12.87 0.66
CA ILE A 225 -11.57 12.61 2.09
C ILE A 225 -11.88 13.89 2.88
N MET A 226 -11.20 14.98 2.57
CA MET A 226 -11.41 16.26 3.24
C MET A 226 -12.80 16.86 3.00
N GLY A 227 -13.40 16.61 1.83
CA GLY A 227 -14.78 16.98 1.50
C GLY A 227 -15.85 16.09 2.13
N GLY A 228 -15.46 15.07 2.92
CA GLY A 228 -16.36 14.19 3.64
C GLY A 228 -17.15 13.21 2.76
N ALA A 229 -16.63 12.87 1.57
CA ALA A 229 -17.30 11.93 0.67
C ALA A 229 -17.49 10.55 1.33
N TYR A 230 -16.55 10.11 2.15
CA TYR A 230 -16.60 8.82 2.84
C TYR A 230 -17.44 8.83 4.12
N LYS A 231 -17.76 9.99 4.68
CA LYS A 231 -18.67 10.10 5.83
C LYS A 231 -20.11 9.68 5.51
N ARG A 232 -20.46 9.63 4.22
CA ARG A 232 -21.77 9.18 3.73
C ARG A 232 -21.82 7.71 3.38
N GLN A 233 -20.74 7.01 3.58
CA GLN A 233 -20.57 5.58 3.31
C GLN A 233 -20.22 4.87 4.61
N ARG A 234 -20.45 3.57 4.67
CA ARG A 234 -20.10 2.74 5.81
C ARG A 234 -19.01 1.75 5.41
N LEU A 235 -17.95 1.68 6.20
CA LEU A 235 -16.90 0.68 6.05
C LEU A 235 -17.38 -0.62 6.72
N HIS A 236 -17.75 -1.61 5.91
CA HIS A 236 -18.28 -2.88 6.42
C HIS A 236 -17.18 -3.85 6.88
N PRO A 237 -16.07 -4.05 6.11
CA PRO A 237 -15.01 -4.93 6.58
C PRO A 237 -14.38 -4.41 7.86
N PRO A 238 -14.08 -5.30 8.85
CA PRO A 238 -13.32 -4.93 10.03
C PRO A 238 -11.97 -4.33 9.66
N ALA A 239 -11.60 -3.20 10.27
CA ALA A 239 -10.39 -2.48 9.97
C ALA A 239 -9.58 -2.14 11.23
N LEU A 240 -8.27 -2.42 11.21
CA LEU A 240 -7.29 -1.93 12.18
C LEU A 240 -6.45 -0.83 11.51
N VAL A 241 -6.37 0.32 12.15
CA VAL A 241 -5.53 1.44 11.69
C VAL A 241 -4.33 1.54 12.62
N VAL A 242 -3.13 1.42 12.05
CA VAL A 242 -1.88 1.39 12.81
C VAL A 242 -1.00 2.56 12.41
N PHE A 243 -0.48 3.29 13.40
CA PHE A 243 0.49 4.35 13.20
C PHE A 243 1.75 4.12 14.03
N GLY A 244 2.89 4.54 13.49
CA GLY A 244 4.05 4.83 14.31
C GLY A 244 3.80 6.06 15.19
N ARG A 245 4.23 6.06 16.45
CA ARG A 245 4.06 7.23 17.34
C ARG A 245 4.87 8.45 16.93
N ARG A 246 5.83 8.26 16.03
CA ARG A 246 6.68 9.31 15.47
C ARG A 246 6.28 9.68 14.01
N ASP A 247 5.15 9.19 13.52
CA ASP A 247 4.60 9.53 12.20
C ASP A 247 3.89 10.91 12.28
N GLU A 248 4.65 11.98 12.11
CA GLU A 248 4.11 13.34 12.09
C GLU A 248 3.42 13.65 10.75
N PRO A 249 2.27 14.32 10.74
CA PRO A 249 1.58 14.93 11.90
C PRO A 249 0.59 14.01 12.61
N PHE A 250 0.57 12.71 12.30
CA PHE A 250 -0.47 11.74 12.72
C PHE A 250 -0.28 11.25 14.16
N THR A 251 -0.06 12.17 15.11
CA THR A 251 -0.04 11.82 16.54
C THR A 251 -1.34 11.14 16.95
N GLU A 252 -1.28 10.27 17.98
CA GLU A 252 -2.46 9.56 18.49
C GLU A 252 -3.63 10.50 18.79
N ASP A 253 -3.36 11.61 19.47
CA ASP A 253 -4.38 12.63 19.80
C ASP A 253 -5.02 13.24 18.55
N LEU A 254 -4.22 13.51 17.52
CA LEU A 254 -4.73 14.08 16.29
C LEU A 254 -5.58 13.04 15.55
N VAL A 255 -5.06 11.82 15.36
CA VAL A 255 -5.77 10.74 14.65
C VAL A 255 -7.13 10.47 15.30
N ARG A 256 -7.17 10.28 16.64
CA ARG A 256 -8.42 10.07 17.37
C ARG A 256 -9.41 11.23 17.22
N ARG A 257 -8.90 12.46 17.30
CA ARG A 257 -9.73 13.67 17.18
C ARG A 257 -10.34 13.83 15.79
N ILE A 258 -9.56 13.65 14.72
CA ILE A 258 -10.06 13.82 13.35
C ILE A 258 -10.96 12.69 12.89
N SER A 259 -10.79 11.50 13.44
CA SER A 259 -11.62 10.32 13.15
C SER A 259 -13.00 10.37 13.82
N GLY A 260 -13.16 11.13 14.92
CA GLY A 260 -14.40 11.18 15.68
C GLY A 260 -14.74 9.83 16.29
N ASP A 261 -16.04 9.49 16.36
CA ASP A 261 -16.48 8.14 16.75
C ASP A 261 -16.51 7.22 15.52
N PRO A 262 -15.58 6.25 15.39
CA PRO A 262 -15.54 5.38 14.24
C PRO A 262 -16.83 4.57 14.02
N ARG A 263 -17.61 4.29 15.09
CA ARG A 263 -18.87 3.53 15.00
C ARG A 263 -19.93 4.21 14.15
N GLU A 264 -19.83 5.51 13.93
CA GLU A 264 -20.72 6.24 13.02
C GLU A 264 -20.46 5.90 11.54
N HIS A 265 -19.24 5.43 11.21
CA HIS A 265 -18.79 5.26 9.82
C HIS A 265 -18.28 3.86 9.48
N ALA A 266 -18.05 3.00 10.48
CA ALA A 266 -17.54 1.65 10.29
C ALA A 266 -18.31 0.65 11.19
N ASP A 267 -18.39 -0.61 10.76
CA ASP A 267 -18.96 -1.67 11.59
C ASP A 267 -18.01 -2.04 12.73
N ARG A 268 -16.71 -2.13 12.44
CA ARG A 268 -15.65 -2.33 13.40
C ARG A 268 -14.36 -1.65 12.93
N LEU A 269 -13.88 -0.67 13.69
CA LEU A 269 -12.59 -0.03 13.45
C LEU A 269 -11.87 0.21 14.78
N GLU A 270 -10.63 -0.25 14.86
CA GLU A 270 -9.75 -0.10 16.01
C GLU A 270 -8.48 0.68 15.60
N PHE A 271 -7.81 1.28 16.59
CA PHE A 271 -6.52 1.98 16.40
C PHE A 271 -5.45 1.32 17.23
N ALA A 272 -4.25 1.18 16.66
CA ALA A 272 -3.04 0.80 17.36
C ALA A 272 -1.91 1.80 17.04
N PHE A 273 -0.99 1.97 18.00
CA PHE A 273 0.14 2.89 17.88
C PHE A 273 1.41 2.17 18.32
N VAL A 274 2.43 2.17 17.46
CA VAL A 274 3.68 1.45 17.66
C VAL A 274 4.76 2.43 18.11
N ASP A 275 5.41 2.11 19.23
CA ASP A 275 6.52 2.90 19.74
C ASP A 275 7.76 2.77 18.82
N ASP A 276 8.57 3.82 18.77
CA ASP A 276 9.79 3.88 17.96
C ASP A 276 9.57 3.51 16.48
N ALA A 277 8.47 3.95 15.91
CA ALA A 277 8.15 3.83 14.50
C ALA A 277 7.62 5.16 13.97
N ALA A 278 7.94 5.47 12.71
CA ALA A 278 7.42 6.61 11.96
C ALA A 278 6.57 6.11 10.77
N HIS A 279 6.57 6.84 9.66
CA HIS A 279 5.74 6.53 8.49
C HIS A 279 6.08 5.20 7.83
N PHE A 280 7.37 4.90 7.64
CA PHE A 280 7.84 3.62 7.07
C PHE A 280 7.88 2.52 8.15
N ILE A 281 6.74 2.31 8.80
CA ILE A 281 6.57 1.41 9.94
C ILE A 281 7.02 -0.04 9.67
N THR A 282 6.93 -0.50 8.42
CA THR A 282 7.36 -1.83 7.98
C THR A 282 8.88 -2.00 7.98
N ASP A 283 9.61 -0.90 7.83
CA ASP A 283 11.07 -0.87 7.92
C ASP A 283 11.53 -0.61 9.36
N ASP A 284 10.79 0.19 10.13
CA ASP A 284 11.11 0.49 11.52
C ASP A 284 10.81 -0.67 12.48
N ARG A 285 9.62 -1.26 12.36
CA ARG A 285 9.06 -2.25 13.31
C ARG A 285 8.31 -3.38 12.61
N PRO A 286 8.98 -4.17 11.76
CA PRO A 286 8.32 -5.24 11.01
C PRO A 286 7.66 -6.30 11.90
N GLN A 287 8.27 -6.65 13.05
CA GLN A 287 7.73 -7.67 13.94
C GLN A 287 6.42 -7.20 14.58
N GLU A 288 6.37 -5.97 15.09
CA GLU A 288 5.17 -5.39 15.69
C GLU A 288 4.02 -5.27 14.67
N VAL A 289 4.33 -4.98 13.40
CA VAL A 289 3.37 -4.98 12.31
C VAL A 289 2.79 -6.39 12.11
N VAL A 290 3.64 -7.42 12.14
CA VAL A 290 3.19 -8.83 12.03
C VAL A 290 2.31 -9.20 13.20
N ASP A 291 2.75 -8.95 14.44
CA ASP A 291 2.03 -9.33 15.66
C ASP A 291 0.62 -8.69 15.70
N LEU A 292 0.52 -7.39 15.39
CA LEU A 292 -0.75 -6.68 15.32
C LEU A 292 -1.64 -7.22 14.20
N THR A 293 -1.06 -7.58 13.06
CA THR A 293 -1.78 -8.13 11.91
C THR A 293 -2.37 -9.49 12.25
N LEU A 294 -1.57 -10.38 12.83
CA LEU A 294 -1.99 -11.73 13.23
C LEU A 294 -3.08 -11.69 14.32
N ASP A 295 -2.89 -10.87 15.36
CA ASP A 295 -3.91 -10.68 16.40
C ASP A 295 -5.22 -10.16 15.81
N TRP A 296 -5.14 -9.17 14.90
CA TRP A 296 -6.32 -8.63 14.26
C TRP A 296 -7.07 -9.66 13.44
N PHE A 297 -6.36 -10.40 12.59
CA PHE A 297 -6.98 -11.41 11.76
C PHE A 297 -7.56 -12.59 12.55
N ALA A 298 -6.93 -12.97 13.67
CA ALA A 298 -7.48 -13.98 14.58
C ALA A 298 -8.78 -13.54 15.25
N ARG A 299 -8.97 -12.23 15.50
CA ARG A 299 -10.17 -11.67 16.14
C ARG A 299 -11.30 -11.33 15.17
N THR A 300 -11.04 -11.38 13.86
CA THR A 300 -11.98 -10.92 12.81
C THR A 300 -12.24 -11.93 11.71
N GLY A 301 -11.59 -13.11 11.76
CA GLY A 301 -11.74 -14.22 10.80
C GLY A 301 -12.71 -15.27 11.23
#